data_4b2868073a0688e0805616ca5ec4f01d
#
_entry.id   4b2868073a0688e0805616ca5ec4f01d
#
_cell.length_a   1.000
_cell.length_b   1.000
_cell.length_c   1.000
_cell.angle_alpha   90.00
_cell.angle_beta   90.00
_cell.angle_gamma   90.00
#
_symmetry.space_group_name_H-M   'P 1'
#
loop_
_entity.id
_entity.type
_entity.pdbx_description
1 polymer ?
#
loop_
_entity_poly.entity_id
_entity_poly.type
_entity_poly.pdbx_seq_one_letter_code
_entity_poly.pdbx_strand_id
1 'polypeptide(L)'
;PSGNLEMDFYGGWKGAWGDWGLDVGAIYYYYPGTDASLANGTALANAKTTSLHTGRVDNTEIYIGGSWKFISLKYFHSVNDYFSVPHTSGSGYLDLSANYDLGGGWGINGHVGHLNFENYSNGRSNGDYTDWKLGVTKDISGWVFGAAYVGTNAKGSCTPNAAGLTQPYCFGNDAPGATGTKNAGRDTLIVSVSRTF
;
A
#
# COMPACT_ATOMS: atom_id res chain seq x y z
N PRO A 1 -15.00 0.50 -1.89
CA PRO A 1 -15.22 1.88 -2.32
C PRO A 1 -15.40 1.91 -3.83
N SER A 2 -16.42 2.66 -4.28
CA SER A 2 -16.79 2.77 -5.70
C SER A 2 -16.09 3.96 -6.42
N GLY A 3 -15.06 4.52 -5.83
CA GLY A 3 -14.29 5.62 -6.42
C GLY A 3 -13.32 5.13 -7.49
N ASN A 4 -13.40 5.74 -8.68
CA ASN A 4 -12.52 5.43 -9.80
C ASN A 4 -11.29 6.37 -9.86
N LEU A 5 -11.15 7.26 -8.90
CA LEU A 5 -10.08 8.26 -8.83
C LEU A 5 -9.49 8.32 -7.42
N GLU A 6 -8.18 8.31 -7.36
CA GLU A 6 -7.38 8.64 -6.19
C GLU A 6 -6.58 9.91 -6.48
N MET A 7 -6.54 10.83 -5.53
CA MET A 7 -5.75 12.05 -5.60
C MET A 7 -4.88 12.14 -4.35
N ASP A 8 -3.58 12.23 -4.54
CA ASP A 8 -2.61 12.30 -3.46
C ASP A 8 -2.07 13.73 -3.34
N PHE A 9 -2.26 14.31 -2.16
CA PHE A 9 -1.70 15.61 -1.81
C PHE A 9 -0.60 15.40 -0.78
N TYR A 10 0.61 15.78 -1.11
CA TYR A 10 1.75 15.61 -0.21
C TYR A 10 2.61 16.86 -0.14
N GLY A 11 3.26 17.04 1.01
CA GLY A 11 4.20 18.11 1.23
C GLY A 11 5.12 17.80 2.41
N GLY A 12 6.30 18.39 2.39
CA GLY A 12 7.29 18.13 3.42
C GLY A 12 8.60 18.85 3.18
N TRP A 13 9.59 18.43 3.94
CA TRP A 13 10.96 18.93 3.82
C TRP A 13 11.94 17.77 3.62
N LYS A 14 12.88 17.96 2.71
CA LYS A 14 13.95 17.00 2.43
C LYS A 14 15.29 17.69 2.43
N GLY A 15 16.24 17.12 3.15
CA GLY A 15 17.62 17.59 3.23
C GLY A 15 18.63 16.46 3.06
N ALA A 16 19.86 16.83 2.63
CA ALA A 16 20.94 15.87 2.48
C ALA A 16 22.27 16.48 2.97
N TRP A 17 23.11 15.67 3.61
CA TRP A 17 24.41 16.03 4.16
C TRP A 17 25.41 14.90 3.88
N GLY A 18 26.23 15.08 2.85
CA GLY A 18 27.11 14.01 2.37
C GLY A 18 26.30 12.81 1.91
N ASP A 19 26.58 11.65 2.48
CA ASP A 19 25.88 10.40 2.14
C ASP A 19 24.52 10.23 2.87
N TRP A 20 24.16 11.14 3.79
CA TRP A 20 22.96 11.05 4.62
C TRP A 20 21.84 11.93 4.07
N GLY A 21 20.62 11.46 4.18
CA GLY A 21 19.43 12.22 3.86
C GLY A 21 18.36 12.09 4.95
N LEU A 22 17.54 13.13 5.08
CA LEU A 22 16.35 13.16 5.93
C LEU A 22 15.16 13.65 5.08
N ASP A 23 14.02 13.00 5.25
CA ASP A 23 12.77 13.32 4.54
C ASP A 23 11.62 13.25 5.53
N VAL A 24 10.91 14.36 5.74
CA VAL A 24 9.77 14.44 6.68
C VAL A 24 8.62 15.16 6.01
N GLY A 25 7.40 14.68 6.23
CA GLY A 25 6.24 15.31 5.62
C GLY A 25 4.93 14.65 5.99
N ALA A 26 3.92 15.01 5.21
CA ALA A 26 2.58 14.44 5.30
C ALA A 26 2.05 14.15 3.90
N ILE A 27 1.16 13.18 3.82
CA ILE A 27 0.42 12.81 2.62
C ILE A 27 -1.05 12.63 2.96
N TYR A 28 -1.93 13.12 2.09
CA TYR A 28 -3.37 12.96 2.17
C TYR A 28 -3.88 12.24 0.93
N TYR A 29 -4.41 11.05 1.14
CA TYR A 29 -5.07 10.24 0.11
C TYR A 29 -6.53 10.60 0.06
N TYR A 30 -6.99 11.05 -1.10
CA TYR A 30 -8.36 11.49 -1.31
C TYR A 30 -9.02 10.74 -2.45
N TYR A 31 -10.18 10.13 -2.16
CA TYR A 31 -10.98 9.38 -3.12
C TYR A 31 -12.29 10.11 -3.38
N PRO A 32 -12.35 11.03 -4.36
CA PRO A 32 -13.55 11.79 -4.66
C PRO A 32 -14.70 10.88 -5.10
N GLY A 33 -15.90 11.18 -4.61
CA GLY A 33 -17.11 10.41 -4.91
C GLY A 33 -17.22 9.06 -4.21
N THR A 34 -16.32 8.74 -3.26
CA THR A 34 -16.47 7.57 -2.40
C THR A 34 -17.35 7.90 -1.20
N ASP A 35 -18.16 6.92 -0.79
CA ASP A 35 -18.87 6.93 0.48
C ASP A 35 -18.72 5.54 1.12
N ALA A 36 -18.07 5.51 2.30
CA ALA A 36 -17.83 4.27 3.02
C ALA A 36 -19.14 3.59 3.46
N SER A 37 -20.25 4.34 3.61
CA SER A 37 -21.57 3.80 3.93
C SER A 37 -22.18 3.01 2.77
N LEU A 38 -21.80 3.36 1.53
CA LEU A 38 -22.27 2.69 0.30
C LEU A 38 -21.38 1.49 -0.10
N ALA A 39 -20.18 1.39 0.49
CA ALA A 39 -19.34 0.20 0.32
C ALA A 39 -20.02 -0.96 1.04
N ASN A 40 -20.91 -1.63 0.32
CA ASN A 40 -21.68 -2.83 0.68
C ASN A 40 -21.42 -3.33 2.11
N GLY A 41 -22.41 -3.19 3.00
CA GLY A 41 -22.37 -3.50 4.42
C GLY A 41 -21.78 -4.87 4.83
N THR A 42 -21.37 -5.70 3.87
CA THR A 42 -20.74 -7.00 4.09
C THR A 42 -19.24 -6.91 4.28
N ALA A 43 -18.53 -5.99 3.65
CA ALA A 43 -17.07 -5.88 3.78
C ALA A 43 -16.65 -5.16 5.08
N LEU A 44 -17.44 -4.19 5.55
CA LEU A 44 -17.20 -3.48 6.81
C LEU A 44 -17.93 -4.10 8.00
N ALA A 45 -19.00 -4.87 7.77
CA ALA A 45 -19.74 -5.58 8.83
C ALA A 45 -18.90 -6.66 9.54
N ASN A 46 -17.77 -7.06 8.97
CA ASN A 46 -16.82 -8.00 9.56
C ASN A 46 -15.70 -7.31 10.37
N ALA A 47 -15.61 -5.97 10.31
CA ALA A 47 -14.80 -5.24 11.26
C ALA A 47 -15.45 -5.39 12.67
N LYS A 48 -14.62 -5.55 13.68
CA LYS A 48 -15.00 -5.85 15.08
C LYS A 48 -15.97 -4.83 15.72
N THR A 49 -16.47 -3.87 14.96
CA THR A 49 -17.36 -2.81 15.37
C THR A 49 -18.56 -2.71 14.45
N THR A 50 -19.74 -2.69 15.05
CA THR A 50 -21.03 -2.45 14.39
C THR A 50 -21.25 -1.00 13.92
N SER A 51 -20.24 -0.16 14.00
CA SER A 51 -20.31 1.24 13.56
C SER A 51 -19.84 1.32 12.11
N LEU A 52 -20.80 1.44 11.20
CA LEU A 52 -20.52 1.83 9.81
C LEU A 52 -19.94 3.25 9.84
N HIS A 53 -18.72 3.42 9.36
CA HIS A 53 -18.22 4.76 9.11
C HIS A 53 -19.01 5.35 7.92
N THR A 54 -19.69 6.46 8.18
CA THR A 54 -20.41 7.21 7.14
C THR A 54 -19.52 8.36 6.69
N GLY A 55 -19.21 8.42 5.40
CA GLY A 55 -18.43 9.50 4.84
C GLY A 55 -17.42 9.07 3.79
N ARG A 56 -16.59 9.99 3.37
CA ARG A 56 -15.57 9.76 2.34
C ARG A 56 -14.53 8.76 2.81
N VAL A 57 -14.05 7.96 1.87
CA VAL A 57 -12.82 7.20 2.08
C VAL A 57 -11.64 8.15 1.90
N ASP A 58 -10.85 8.34 2.94
CA ASP A 58 -9.62 9.13 2.93
C ASP A 58 -8.61 8.58 3.96
N ASN A 59 -7.38 9.03 3.83
CA ASN A 59 -6.33 8.72 4.80
C ASN A 59 -5.33 9.88 4.86
N THR A 60 -4.87 10.20 6.06
CA THR A 60 -3.81 11.19 6.29
C THR A 60 -2.67 10.52 7.03
N GLU A 61 -1.48 10.62 6.47
CA GLU A 61 -0.27 10.09 7.08
C GLU A 61 0.76 11.19 7.28
N ILE A 62 1.46 11.12 8.39
CA ILE A 62 2.75 11.81 8.57
C ILE A 62 3.86 10.80 8.38
N TYR A 63 5.01 11.25 7.87
CA TYR A 63 6.14 10.35 7.67
C TYR A 63 7.48 10.98 8.06
N ILE A 64 8.39 10.10 8.45
CA ILE A 64 9.80 10.41 8.64
C ILE A 64 10.64 9.33 7.94
N GLY A 65 11.68 9.73 7.22
CA GLY A 65 12.59 8.81 6.56
C GLY A 65 14.02 9.28 6.64
N GLY A 66 14.94 8.32 6.81
CA GLY A 66 16.37 8.50 6.70
C GLY A 66 16.93 7.75 5.50
N SER A 67 18.00 8.28 4.89
CA SER A 67 18.74 7.56 3.86
C SER A 67 20.23 7.63 4.09
N TRP A 68 20.93 6.58 3.66
CA TRP A 68 22.38 6.51 3.64
C TRP A 68 22.82 5.85 2.34
N LYS A 69 23.53 6.63 1.50
CA LYS A 69 23.94 6.17 0.16
C LYS A 69 22.73 5.66 -0.64
N PHE A 70 22.68 4.38 -0.91
CA PHE A 70 21.65 3.72 -1.71
C PHE A 70 20.53 3.05 -0.90
N ILE A 71 20.58 3.14 0.43
CA ILE A 71 19.59 2.54 1.34
C ILE A 71 18.72 3.65 1.93
N SER A 72 17.42 3.41 2.09
CA SER A 72 16.48 4.27 2.80
C SER A 72 15.56 3.49 3.71
N LEU A 73 15.24 4.08 4.86
CA LEU A 73 14.24 3.60 5.80
C LEU A 73 13.23 4.71 6.03
N LYS A 74 11.94 4.43 5.84
CA LYS A 74 10.87 5.40 6.03
C LYS A 74 9.75 4.78 6.86
N TYR A 75 9.18 5.57 7.76
CA TYR A 75 8.01 5.18 8.55
C TYR A 75 6.87 6.16 8.29
N PHE A 76 5.71 5.61 7.96
CA PHE A 76 4.45 6.32 7.78
C PHE A 76 3.53 6.01 8.95
N HIS A 77 2.80 7.00 9.41
CA HIS A 77 1.88 6.88 10.54
C HIS A 77 0.56 7.55 10.18
N SER A 78 -0.53 6.78 10.18
CA SER A 78 -1.87 7.29 9.94
C SER A 78 -2.39 8.04 11.16
N VAL A 79 -2.76 9.31 10.97
CA VAL A 79 -3.25 10.18 12.05
C VAL A 79 -4.77 10.15 12.19
N ASN A 80 -5.46 9.56 11.23
CA ASN A 80 -6.89 9.28 11.26
C ASN A 80 -7.14 7.78 11.04
N ASP A 81 -8.40 7.35 11.01
CA ASP A 81 -8.76 5.97 10.70
C ASP A 81 -8.26 5.59 9.30
N TYR A 82 -7.43 4.53 9.23
CA TYR A 82 -6.73 4.08 8.05
C TYR A 82 -7.71 3.72 6.94
N PHE A 83 -7.71 4.54 5.86
CA PHE A 83 -8.69 4.47 4.76
C PHE A 83 -10.14 4.35 5.26
N SER A 84 -10.48 5.11 6.31
CA SER A 84 -11.80 5.17 6.92
C SER A 84 -12.29 3.85 7.53
N VAL A 85 -11.39 2.93 7.84
CA VAL A 85 -11.72 1.73 8.63
C VAL A 85 -11.80 2.13 10.10
N PRO A 86 -12.94 1.96 10.78
CA PRO A 86 -13.13 2.47 12.13
C PRO A 86 -12.12 1.92 13.14
N HIS A 87 -11.64 2.81 14.02
CA HIS A 87 -10.71 2.50 15.13
C HIS A 87 -9.31 2.04 14.70
N THR A 88 -8.87 2.37 13.49
CA THR A 88 -7.56 1.99 12.95
C THR A 88 -6.57 3.15 12.84
N SER A 89 -6.90 4.30 13.46
CA SER A 89 -5.93 5.39 13.64
C SER A 89 -4.71 4.88 14.38
N GLY A 90 -3.52 5.28 13.92
CA GLY A 90 -2.26 4.75 14.43
C GLY A 90 -1.69 3.60 13.60
N SER A 91 -2.39 3.15 12.57
CA SER A 91 -1.80 2.21 11.59
C SER A 91 -0.51 2.77 11.03
N GLY A 92 0.49 1.92 10.87
CA GLY A 92 1.81 2.35 10.45
C GLY A 92 2.44 1.43 9.43
N TYR A 93 3.22 2.02 8.51
CA TYR A 93 3.95 1.29 7.50
C TYR A 93 5.44 1.62 7.57
N LEU A 94 6.26 0.60 7.72
CA LEU A 94 7.71 0.71 7.71
C LEU A 94 8.23 0.22 6.36
N ASP A 95 8.99 1.06 5.66
CA ASP A 95 9.60 0.79 4.36
C ASP A 95 11.11 0.80 4.47
N LEU A 96 11.76 -0.30 4.13
CA LEU A 96 13.19 -0.41 3.89
C LEU A 96 13.41 -0.62 2.39
N SER A 97 14.05 0.33 1.74
CA SER A 97 14.32 0.30 0.30
C SER A 97 15.80 0.46 0.00
N ALA A 98 16.24 -0.10 -1.12
CA ALA A 98 17.58 0.09 -1.66
C ALA A 98 17.53 0.23 -3.19
N ASN A 99 18.34 1.16 -3.74
CA ASN A 99 18.50 1.39 -5.17
C ASN A 99 19.99 1.53 -5.46
N TYR A 100 20.55 0.56 -6.17
CA TYR A 100 21.98 0.52 -6.43
C TYR A 100 22.28 0.57 -7.93
N ASP A 101 23.14 1.51 -8.32
CA ASP A 101 23.64 1.64 -9.68
C ASP A 101 24.81 0.66 -9.90
N LEU A 102 24.63 -0.26 -10.84
CA LEU A 102 25.65 -1.25 -11.23
C LEU A 102 26.60 -0.71 -12.32
N GLY A 103 26.34 0.51 -12.83
CA GLY A 103 27.06 1.08 -13.95
C GLY A 103 26.57 0.58 -15.32
N GLY A 104 27.01 1.26 -16.37
CA GLY A 104 26.63 0.91 -17.75
C GLY A 104 25.12 0.97 -18.02
N GLY A 105 24.36 1.76 -17.24
CA GLY A 105 22.91 1.87 -17.33
C GLY A 105 22.13 0.73 -16.64
N TRP A 106 22.80 -0.16 -15.94
CA TRP A 106 22.14 -1.20 -15.12
C TRP A 106 21.89 -0.72 -13.69
N GLY A 107 20.74 -1.02 -13.16
CA GLY A 107 20.38 -0.80 -11.77
C GLY A 107 19.71 -2.00 -11.15
N ILE A 108 19.88 -2.17 -9.85
CA ILE A 108 19.13 -3.14 -9.02
C ILE A 108 18.40 -2.39 -7.94
N ASN A 109 17.18 -2.78 -7.66
CA ASN A 109 16.39 -2.20 -6.58
C ASN A 109 15.67 -3.27 -5.78
N GLY A 110 15.48 -2.99 -4.52
CA GLY A 110 14.79 -3.86 -3.59
C GLY A 110 14.00 -3.07 -2.57
N HIS A 111 12.99 -3.72 -2.01
CA HIS A 111 12.14 -3.15 -0.98
C HIS A 111 11.59 -4.27 -0.10
N VAL A 112 11.48 -4.00 1.20
CA VAL A 112 10.72 -4.79 2.16
C VAL A 112 9.92 -3.81 3.01
N GLY A 113 8.61 -3.98 3.05
CA GLY A 113 7.71 -3.17 3.83
C GLY A 113 6.88 -3.99 4.81
N HIS A 114 6.44 -3.35 5.89
CA HIS A 114 5.55 -3.97 6.87
C HIS A 114 4.45 -3.01 7.30
N LEU A 115 3.20 -3.42 7.08
CA LEU A 115 2.02 -2.75 7.61
C LEU A 115 1.64 -3.37 8.95
N ASN A 116 1.58 -2.53 9.99
CA ASN A 116 0.82 -2.78 11.21
C ASN A 116 -0.55 -2.10 11.06
N PHE A 117 -1.58 -2.90 10.85
CA PHE A 117 -2.95 -2.41 10.69
C PHE A 117 -3.62 -2.38 12.07
N GLU A 118 -3.50 -1.24 12.74
CA GLU A 118 -3.90 -1.05 14.14
C GLU A 118 -5.36 -1.46 14.37
N ASN A 119 -5.60 -2.22 15.42
CA ASN A 119 -6.92 -2.70 15.85
C ASN A 119 -7.78 -3.39 14.77
N TYR A 120 -7.25 -3.64 13.55
CA TYR A 120 -8.03 -4.28 12.50
C TYR A 120 -8.12 -5.79 12.70
N SER A 121 -9.33 -6.28 12.63
CA SER A 121 -9.61 -7.72 12.47
C SER A 121 -10.98 -7.91 11.84
N ASN A 122 -11.05 -8.73 10.81
CA ASN A 122 -12.33 -9.13 10.22
C ASN A 122 -12.97 -10.36 10.93
N GLY A 123 -12.54 -10.70 12.15
CA GLY A 123 -12.99 -11.86 12.90
C GLY A 123 -12.33 -13.19 12.47
N ARG A 124 -11.58 -13.20 11.39
CA ARG A 124 -10.79 -14.36 10.92
C ARG A 124 -9.29 -14.15 11.08
N SER A 125 -8.80 -12.95 10.76
CA SER A 125 -7.39 -12.57 10.90
C SER A 125 -7.24 -11.06 10.97
N ASN A 126 -6.08 -10.61 11.48
CA ASN A 126 -5.66 -9.22 11.41
C ASN A 126 -5.33 -8.82 9.96
N GLY A 127 -5.14 -7.53 9.73
CA GLY A 127 -4.80 -6.95 8.43
C GLY A 127 -3.31 -6.72 8.20
N ASP A 128 -2.45 -7.12 9.16
CA ASP A 128 -1.01 -6.91 9.03
C ASP A 128 -0.43 -7.73 7.88
N TYR A 129 0.53 -7.15 7.19
CA TYR A 129 1.30 -7.86 6.17
C TYR A 129 2.71 -7.31 6.02
N THR A 130 3.55 -8.15 5.44
CA THR A 130 4.85 -7.78 4.91
C THR A 130 4.80 -7.96 3.40
N ASP A 131 5.37 -7.02 2.67
CA ASP A 131 5.57 -7.11 1.24
C ASP A 131 7.04 -6.92 0.86
N TRP A 132 7.40 -7.34 -0.33
CA TRP A 132 8.77 -7.27 -0.84
C TRP A 132 8.81 -7.11 -2.34
N LYS A 133 9.88 -6.51 -2.80
CA LYS A 133 10.19 -6.34 -4.22
C LYS A 133 11.67 -6.58 -4.46
N LEU A 134 11.99 -7.24 -5.57
CA LEU A 134 13.33 -7.27 -6.15
C LEU A 134 13.21 -6.96 -7.64
N GLY A 135 13.95 -5.95 -8.09
CA GLY A 135 13.87 -5.47 -9.47
C GLY A 135 15.24 -5.19 -10.06
N VAL A 136 15.29 -5.26 -11.38
CA VAL A 136 16.42 -4.86 -12.21
C VAL A 136 15.95 -3.85 -13.26
N THR A 137 16.78 -2.88 -13.57
CA THR A 137 16.51 -1.88 -14.59
C THR A 137 17.66 -1.80 -15.58
N LYS A 138 17.35 -1.38 -16.81
CA LYS A 138 18.34 -1.07 -17.85
C LYS A 138 17.96 0.21 -18.57
N ASP A 139 18.82 1.22 -18.48
CA ASP A 139 18.75 2.42 -19.31
C ASP A 139 19.43 2.16 -20.67
N ILE A 140 18.69 2.46 -21.72
CA ILE A 140 19.18 2.44 -23.11
C ILE A 140 18.78 3.78 -23.74
N SER A 141 19.72 4.71 -23.80
CA SER A 141 19.53 6.04 -24.43
C SER A 141 18.33 6.82 -23.87
N GLY A 142 18.16 6.80 -22.54
CA GLY A 142 17.08 7.50 -21.82
C GLY A 142 15.75 6.74 -21.77
N TRP A 143 15.69 5.53 -22.32
CA TRP A 143 14.60 4.58 -22.09
C TRP A 143 14.99 3.61 -20.99
N VAL A 144 14.26 3.63 -19.88
CA VAL A 144 14.50 2.72 -18.75
C VAL A 144 13.52 1.56 -18.82
N PHE A 145 14.04 0.38 -19.09
CA PHE A 145 13.33 -0.89 -19.05
C PHE A 145 13.49 -1.50 -17.66
N GLY A 146 12.41 -2.01 -17.09
CA GLY A 146 12.42 -2.62 -15.77
C GLY A 146 11.71 -3.98 -15.74
N ALA A 147 12.22 -4.85 -14.88
CA ALA A 147 11.55 -6.09 -14.49
C ALA A 147 11.66 -6.24 -12.98
N ALA A 148 10.56 -6.56 -12.30
CA ALA A 148 10.54 -6.74 -10.86
C ALA A 148 9.63 -7.91 -10.47
N TYR A 149 10.08 -8.71 -9.51
CA TYR A 149 9.25 -9.64 -8.77
C TYR A 149 8.77 -8.95 -7.50
N VAL A 150 7.47 -8.97 -7.25
CA VAL A 150 6.83 -8.43 -6.04
C VAL A 150 6.01 -9.52 -5.38
N GLY A 151 5.99 -9.53 -4.06
CA GLY A 151 5.24 -10.51 -3.29
C GLY A 151 4.80 -9.97 -1.95
N THR A 152 3.90 -10.70 -1.28
CA THR A 152 3.39 -10.35 0.04
C THR A 152 2.88 -11.57 0.79
N ASN A 153 2.89 -11.50 2.13
CA ASN A 153 2.23 -12.47 2.99
C ASN A 153 0.81 -12.05 3.42
N ALA A 154 0.25 -11.01 2.78
CA ALA A 154 -1.10 -10.53 3.03
C ALA A 154 -2.12 -11.66 2.92
N LYS A 155 -2.98 -11.79 3.93
CA LYS A 155 -3.95 -12.89 4.05
C LYS A 155 -5.15 -12.65 3.13
N GLY A 156 -5.14 -13.25 1.94
CA GLY A 156 -6.09 -13.00 0.87
C GLY A 156 -6.93 -14.20 0.44
N SER A 157 -6.96 -15.31 1.21
CA SER A 157 -7.77 -16.46 0.84
C SER A 157 -9.27 -16.13 0.81
N CYS A 158 -9.90 -16.41 -0.32
CA CYS A 158 -11.33 -16.24 -0.54
C CYS A 158 -12.16 -17.49 -0.21
N THR A 159 -11.52 -18.56 0.24
CA THR A 159 -12.25 -19.74 0.74
C THR A 159 -12.82 -19.40 2.13
N PRO A 160 -14.13 -19.41 2.34
CA PRO A 160 -14.70 -19.13 3.65
C PRO A 160 -14.29 -20.17 4.71
N ASN A 161 -14.16 -19.74 5.97
CA ASN A 161 -14.03 -20.65 7.10
C ASN A 161 -15.42 -21.19 7.52
N ALA A 162 -15.48 -22.00 8.59
CA ALA A 162 -16.73 -22.55 9.11
C ALA A 162 -17.77 -21.48 9.52
N ALA A 163 -17.34 -20.25 9.81
CA ALA A 163 -18.21 -19.11 10.11
C ALA A 163 -18.58 -18.28 8.85
N GLY A 164 -18.22 -18.75 7.65
CA GLY A 164 -18.49 -18.05 6.39
C GLY A 164 -17.57 -16.85 6.10
N LEU A 165 -16.51 -16.63 6.89
CA LEU A 165 -15.63 -15.48 6.76
C LEU A 165 -14.45 -15.76 5.81
N THR A 166 -14.18 -14.83 4.89
CA THR A 166 -12.98 -14.81 4.07
C THR A 166 -11.82 -14.08 4.79
N GLN A 167 -10.62 -14.10 4.23
CA GLN A 167 -9.50 -13.33 4.77
C GLN A 167 -9.55 -11.85 4.34
N PRO A 168 -8.87 -10.92 5.05
CA PRO A 168 -8.98 -9.47 4.85
C PRO A 168 -8.75 -9.00 3.42
N TYR A 169 -7.77 -9.58 2.73
CA TYR A 169 -7.38 -9.20 1.36
C TYR A 169 -8.04 -10.05 0.27
N CYS A 170 -9.20 -10.65 0.59
CA CYS A 170 -10.11 -11.21 -0.41
C CYS A 170 -11.15 -10.15 -0.79
N PHE A 171 -11.10 -9.67 -2.01
CA PHE A 171 -12.02 -8.65 -2.52
C PHE A 171 -13.00 -9.23 -3.53
N GLY A 172 -14.19 -8.62 -3.60
CA GLY A 172 -15.15 -8.87 -4.69
C GLY A 172 -14.57 -8.40 -6.03
N ASN A 173 -15.05 -9.00 -7.10
CA ASN A 173 -14.72 -8.53 -8.44
C ASN A 173 -15.74 -7.47 -8.84
N ASP A 174 -15.35 -6.19 -8.78
CA ASP A 174 -16.23 -5.04 -9.01
C ASP A 174 -16.48 -4.74 -10.49
N ALA A 175 -16.01 -5.56 -11.42
CA ALA A 175 -16.32 -5.39 -12.83
C ALA A 175 -17.83 -5.62 -13.08
N PRO A 176 -18.52 -4.76 -13.86
CA PRO A 176 -19.93 -4.93 -14.17
C PRO A 176 -20.24 -6.33 -14.70
N GLY A 177 -21.15 -7.05 -14.03
CA GLY A 177 -21.53 -8.42 -14.39
C GLY A 177 -20.55 -9.52 -13.99
N ALA A 178 -19.45 -9.20 -13.33
CA ALA A 178 -18.52 -10.20 -12.83
C ALA A 178 -19.02 -10.79 -11.50
N THR A 179 -19.06 -12.11 -11.43
CA THR A 179 -19.26 -12.86 -10.19
C THR A 179 -17.93 -13.45 -9.76
N GLY A 180 -17.58 -13.32 -8.48
CA GLY A 180 -16.39 -13.96 -7.94
C GLY A 180 -15.57 -13.04 -7.04
N THR A 181 -14.51 -13.62 -6.51
CA THR A 181 -13.62 -12.96 -5.56
C THR A 181 -12.17 -13.05 -6.07
N LYS A 182 -11.34 -12.08 -5.66
CA LYS A 182 -9.91 -12.03 -5.95
C LYS A 182 -9.10 -12.02 -4.67
N ASN A 183 -8.12 -12.90 -4.60
CA ASN A 183 -7.04 -12.82 -3.61
C ASN A 183 -6.06 -11.72 -4.06
N ALA A 184 -5.96 -10.62 -3.29
CA ALA A 184 -5.01 -9.53 -3.54
C ALA A 184 -3.61 -9.81 -2.95
N GLY A 185 -3.48 -10.76 -2.02
CA GLY A 185 -2.20 -11.16 -1.43
C GLY A 185 -1.46 -12.19 -2.31
N ARG A 186 -1.04 -11.78 -3.53
CA ARG A 186 -0.36 -12.68 -4.48
C ARG A 186 0.91 -12.05 -5.01
N ASP A 187 1.86 -12.94 -5.29
CA ASP A 187 3.08 -12.58 -5.99
C ASP A 187 2.80 -12.29 -7.47
N THR A 188 3.59 -11.38 -8.05
CA THR A 188 3.46 -11.03 -9.46
C THR A 188 4.80 -10.58 -10.06
N LEU A 189 4.94 -10.74 -11.37
CA LEU A 189 6.02 -10.16 -12.15
C LEU A 189 5.52 -8.86 -12.81
N ILE A 190 6.27 -7.78 -12.65
CA ILE A 190 5.99 -6.48 -13.26
C ILE A 190 7.08 -6.18 -14.26
N VAL A 191 6.69 -5.82 -15.48
CA VAL A 191 7.58 -5.27 -16.49
C VAL A 191 7.18 -3.83 -16.76
N SER A 192 8.15 -2.95 -16.95
CA SER A 192 7.91 -1.52 -17.16
C SER A 192 8.87 -0.93 -18.20
N VAL A 193 8.42 0.14 -18.81
CA VAL A 193 9.27 1.03 -19.60
C VAL A 193 8.91 2.47 -19.25
N SER A 194 9.93 3.31 -19.03
CA SER A 194 9.75 4.74 -18.76
C SER A 194 10.76 5.59 -19.51
N ARG A 195 10.40 6.85 -19.76
CA ARG A 195 11.28 7.86 -20.33
C ARG A 195 10.95 9.23 -19.76
N THR A 196 11.96 9.99 -19.42
CA THR A 196 11.83 11.41 -19.05
C THR A 196 12.24 12.27 -20.24
N PHE A 197 11.43 13.28 -20.55
CA PHE A 197 11.63 14.23 -21.65
C PHE A 197 12.09 15.58 -21.12
#